data_e6c6a6858912439735ae981ff00f7b59
#
_entry.id   e6c6a6858912439735ae981ff00f7b59
#
_cell.length_a   1.000
_cell.length_b   1.000
_cell.length_c   1.000
_cell.angle_alpha   90.00
_cell.angle_beta   90.00
_cell.angle_gamma   90.00
#
_symmetry.space_group_name_H-M   'P 1'
#
loop_
_entity.id
_entity.type
_entity.pdbx_description
1 polymer ?
#
loop_
_entity_poly.entity_id
_entity_poly.type
_entity_poly.pdbx_seq_one_letter_code
_entity_poly.pdbx_strand_id
1 'polypeptide(L)'
;MAMLTCPTRGPHQKVVSFTFYHDARVKNEKQKNFSAGISGNLTLVRRLYGAGWTMRLYYDLDPGPAGQLQLRQLCELACADPQLDLCRVRRLPGRPLEDASEVYPLLWRFLPTLDPQVSVFLSRDLDSRITAREVAAVAEWLGSPGGEAVHCMRDHPEHTKPIMGGMWGARSDTGGPGEYYL
;
A
#
# COMPACT_ATOMS: atom_id res chain seq x y z
N MET A 1 -8.97 -21.34 7.47
CA MET A 1 -9.25 -20.44 6.34
C MET A 1 -8.95 -19.03 6.81
N ALA A 2 -7.73 -18.54 6.63
CA ALA A 2 -7.32 -17.19 7.03
C ALA A 2 -7.18 -16.37 5.75
N MET A 3 -8.25 -15.69 5.38
CA MET A 3 -8.29 -14.71 4.31
C MET A 3 -7.40 -13.49 4.64
N LEU A 4 -6.94 -12.80 3.62
CA LEU A 4 -6.58 -11.39 3.75
C LEU A 4 -7.73 -10.69 4.49
N THR A 5 -7.50 -10.28 5.72
CA THR A 5 -8.50 -9.53 6.49
C THR A 5 -8.33 -8.04 6.21
N CYS A 6 -8.51 -7.65 4.94
CA CYS A 6 -8.71 -6.24 4.62
C CYS A 6 -10.18 -5.91 4.88
N PRO A 7 -10.50 -4.78 5.49
CA PRO A 7 -11.86 -4.30 5.58
C PRO A 7 -12.48 -4.12 4.18
N THR A 8 -13.70 -4.61 3.99
CA THR A 8 -14.44 -4.40 2.73
C THR A 8 -15.07 -3.02 2.74
N ARG A 9 -14.62 -2.12 1.89
CA ARG A 9 -15.12 -0.73 1.80
C ARG A 9 -16.03 -0.49 0.60
N GLY A 10 -16.40 -1.56 -0.14
CA GLY A 10 -17.13 -1.43 -1.41
C GLY A 10 -16.22 -1.11 -2.61
N PRO A 11 -16.81 -0.93 -3.81
CA PRO A 11 -16.10 -0.72 -5.05
C PRO A 11 -15.47 0.68 -5.17
N HIS A 12 -14.61 0.86 -6.19
CA HIS A 12 -13.97 2.13 -6.56
C HIS A 12 -13.04 2.72 -5.48
N GLN A 13 -12.38 1.86 -4.73
CA GLN A 13 -11.43 2.29 -3.71
C GLN A 13 -10.19 2.94 -4.34
N LYS A 14 -9.70 4.01 -3.70
CA LYS A 14 -8.41 4.63 -3.97
C LYS A 14 -7.47 4.32 -2.82
N VAL A 15 -6.38 3.62 -3.09
CA VAL A 15 -5.51 3.05 -2.06
C VAL A 15 -4.08 3.55 -2.20
N VAL A 16 -3.50 4.02 -1.09
CA VAL A 16 -2.05 4.18 -0.96
C VAL A 16 -1.53 2.96 -0.21
N SER A 17 -0.74 2.15 -0.88
CA SER A 17 -0.34 0.81 -0.45
C SER A 17 1.09 0.77 0.07
N PHE A 18 1.26 0.18 1.23
CA PHE A 18 2.52 0.00 1.93
C PHE A 18 2.71 -1.43 2.40
N THR A 19 3.95 -1.79 2.72
CA THR A 19 4.28 -3.06 3.39
C THR A 19 4.99 -2.82 4.71
N PHE A 20 4.68 -3.67 5.70
CA PHE A 20 5.33 -3.71 6.99
C PHE A 20 5.55 -5.17 7.42
N TYR A 21 6.78 -5.59 7.50
CA TYR A 21 7.12 -6.98 7.83
C TYR A 21 8.36 -7.05 8.71
N HIS A 22 8.46 -8.14 9.43
CA HIS A 22 9.67 -8.44 10.21
C HIS A 22 10.75 -9.01 9.27
N ASP A 23 11.90 -8.34 9.22
CA ASP A 23 13.09 -8.88 8.58
C ASP A 23 14.21 -8.97 9.63
N ALA A 24 14.56 -10.18 10.03
CA ALA A 24 15.61 -10.42 11.02
C ALA A 24 16.99 -9.84 10.62
N ARG A 25 17.20 -9.53 9.33
CA ARG A 25 18.42 -8.92 8.81
C ARG A 25 18.43 -7.39 8.98
N VAL A 26 17.29 -6.78 9.24
CA VAL A 26 17.16 -5.32 9.39
C VAL A 26 17.45 -4.94 10.84
N LYS A 27 18.42 -4.04 11.04
CA LYS A 27 18.77 -3.52 12.36
C LYS A 27 17.58 -2.77 12.99
N ASN A 28 17.46 -2.88 14.31
CA ASN A 28 16.37 -2.31 15.13
C ASN A 28 16.05 -0.82 14.86
N GLU A 29 17.02 -0.02 14.46
CA GLU A 29 16.82 1.40 14.14
C GLU A 29 16.00 1.62 12.87
N LYS A 30 16.24 0.82 11.81
CA LYS A 30 15.41 0.88 10.60
C LYS A 30 13.97 0.45 10.90
N GLN A 31 13.79 -0.55 11.75
CA GLN A 31 12.46 -1.02 12.15
C GLN A 31 11.68 0.05 12.94
N LYS A 32 12.35 0.83 13.79
CA LYS A 32 11.73 1.99 14.47
C LYS A 32 11.30 3.08 13.49
N ASN A 33 12.10 3.34 12.45
CA ASN A 33 11.77 4.30 11.40
C ASN A 33 10.54 3.86 10.58
N PHE A 34 10.38 2.55 10.32
CA PHE A 34 9.18 2.02 9.66
C PHE A 34 7.94 2.21 10.53
N SER A 35 8.00 1.94 11.84
CA SER A 35 6.86 2.16 12.73
C SER A 35 6.44 3.62 12.79
N ALA A 36 7.39 4.55 12.89
CA ALA A 36 7.13 5.99 12.78
C ALA A 36 6.60 6.39 11.39
N GLY A 37 6.95 5.62 10.35
CA GLY A 37 6.45 5.76 9.00
C GLY A 37 4.96 5.51 8.88
N ILE A 38 4.41 4.58 9.65
CA ILE A 38 2.98 4.23 9.57
C ILE A 38 2.11 5.41 9.99
N SER A 39 2.29 5.91 11.21
CA SER A 39 1.49 7.05 11.73
C SER A 39 1.74 8.34 10.95
N GLY A 40 2.99 8.58 10.53
CA GLY A 40 3.36 9.73 9.74
C GLY A 40 2.69 9.72 8.36
N ASN A 41 2.76 8.61 7.61
CA ASN A 41 2.13 8.49 6.31
C ASN A 41 0.60 8.46 6.41
N LEU A 42 0.01 7.85 7.44
CA LEU A 42 -1.43 7.88 7.66
C LEU A 42 -1.92 9.33 7.83
N THR A 43 -1.21 10.13 8.63
CA THR A 43 -1.51 11.55 8.79
C THR A 43 -1.42 12.30 7.46
N LEU A 44 -0.42 11.99 6.64
CA LEU A 44 -0.22 12.62 5.33
C LEU A 44 -1.27 12.17 4.31
N VAL A 45 -1.65 10.89 4.27
CA VAL A 45 -2.75 10.40 3.44
C VAL A 45 -4.03 11.16 3.76
N ARG A 46 -4.39 11.25 5.03
CA ARG A 46 -5.58 11.98 5.47
C ARG A 46 -5.54 13.46 5.08
N ARG A 47 -4.40 14.10 5.29
CA ARG A 47 -4.24 15.55 5.13
C ARG A 47 -4.13 15.98 3.68
N LEU A 48 -3.43 15.21 2.84
CA LEU A 48 -3.05 15.59 1.49
C LEU A 48 -3.93 14.93 0.42
N TYR A 49 -4.31 13.67 0.61
CA TYR A 49 -5.20 12.97 -0.31
C TYR A 49 -6.68 13.06 0.09
N GLY A 50 -6.96 13.31 1.38
CA GLY A 50 -8.34 13.48 1.90
C GLY A 50 -9.10 12.18 2.11
N ALA A 51 -10.39 12.30 2.44
CA ALA A 51 -11.23 11.19 2.88
C ALA A 51 -11.53 10.13 1.79
N GLY A 52 -11.34 10.46 0.52
CA GLY A 52 -11.55 9.55 -0.60
C GLY A 52 -10.43 8.51 -0.79
N TRP A 53 -9.36 8.58 0.00
CA TRP A 53 -8.22 7.67 -0.07
C TRP A 53 -8.06 6.87 1.21
N THR A 54 -7.58 5.64 1.07
CA THR A 54 -7.30 4.74 2.18
C THR A 54 -5.81 4.37 2.17
N MET A 55 -5.17 4.46 3.32
CA MET A 55 -3.86 3.84 3.54
C MET A 55 -4.07 2.35 3.79
N ARG A 56 -3.52 1.49 2.94
CA ARG A 56 -3.57 0.05 3.12
C ARG A 56 -2.19 -0.48 3.46
N LEU A 57 -2.07 -1.12 4.63
CA LEU A 57 -0.84 -1.67 5.14
C LEU A 57 -0.89 -3.21 5.09
N TYR A 58 -0.13 -3.78 4.18
CA TYR A 58 0.10 -5.21 4.11
C TYR A 58 1.19 -5.60 5.09
N TYR A 59 0.89 -6.49 6.02
CA TYR A 59 1.84 -6.82 7.07
C TYR A 59 1.92 -8.32 7.36
N ASP A 60 3.10 -8.74 7.84
CA ASP A 60 3.32 -9.97 8.58
C ASP A 60 4.36 -9.70 9.67
N LEU A 61 4.01 -10.05 10.90
CA LEU A 61 4.80 -9.76 12.10
C LEU A 61 5.23 -11.06 12.76
N ASP A 62 6.39 -11.00 13.41
CA ASP A 62 6.89 -12.08 14.24
C ASP A 62 5.81 -12.53 15.25
N PRO A 63 5.58 -13.85 15.45
CA PRO A 63 4.62 -14.36 16.42
C PRO A 63 5.02 -14.14 17.87
N GLY A 64 6.29 -13.76 18.12
CA GLY A 64 6.81 -13.51 19.46
C GLY A 64 6.26 -12.24 20.13
N PRO A 65 6.68 -11.99 21.40
CA PRO A 65 6.14 -10.88 22.19
C PRO A 65 6.28 -9.50 21.56
N ALA A 66 7.40 -9.25 20.84
CA ALA A 66 7.66 -7.99 20.16
C ALA A 66 6.65 -7.75 19.02
N GLY A 67 6.40 -8.75 18.18
CA GLY A 67 5.42 -8.64 17.10
C GLY A 67 3.98 -8.56 17.61
N GLN A 68 3.68 -9.20 18.73
CA GLN A 68 2.37 -9.05 19.39
C GLN A 68 2.16 -7.62 19.92
N LEU A 69 3.20 -7.00 20.45
CA LEU A 69 3.12 -5.59 20.86
C LEU A 69 2.89 -4.67 19.65
N GLN A 70 3.65 -4.89 18.57
CA GLN A 70 3.46 -4.15 17.32
C GLN A 70 2.05 -4.32 16.75
N LEU A 71 1.51 -5.54 16.76
CA LEU A 71 0.16 -5.80 16.30
C LEU A 71 -0.89 -5.04 17.12
N ARG A 72 -0.75 -4.98 18.44
CA ARG A 72 -1.64 -4.18 19.29
C ARG A 72 -1.60 -2.72 18.92
N GLN A 73 -0.42 -2.13 18.75
CA GLN A 73 -0.26 -0.74 18.34
C GLN A 73 -0.89 -0.46 16.97
N LEU A 74 -0.75 -1.37 16.01
CA LEU A 74 -1.39 -1.26 14.69
C LEU A 74 -2.91 -1.31 14.81
N CYS A 75 -3.46 -2.22 15.62
CA CYS A 75 -4.89 -2.34 15.84
C CYS A 75 -5.47 -1.09 16.54
N GLU A 76 -4.78 -0.55 17.52
CA GLU A 76 -5.16 0.71 18.18
C GLU A 76 -5.20 1.87 17.17
N LEU A 77 -4.18 1.97 16.31
CA LEU A 77 -4.12 2.99 15.27
C LEU A 77 -5.26 2.85 14.25
N ALA A 78 -5.56 1.61 13.81
CA ALA A 78 -6.64 1.36 12.86
C ALA A 78 -8.05 1.56 13.48
N CYS A 79 -8.19 1.31 14.78
CA CYS A 79 -9.43 1.64 15.51
C CYS A 79 -9.63 3.15 15.66
N ALA A 80 -8.54 3.91 15.76
CA ALA A 80 -8.59 5.37 15.91
C ALA A 80 -8.75 6.10 14.56
N ASP A 81 -8.32 5.52 13.46
CA ASP A 81 -8.37 6.14 12.13
C ASP A 81 -8.99 5.23 11.08
N PRO A 82 -10.23 5.54 10.63
CA PRO A 82 -10.95 4.72 9.65
C PRO A 82 -10.31 4.73 8.26
N GLN A 83 -9.32 5.56 7.98
CA GLN A 83 -8.58 5.55 6.72
C GLN A 83 -7.42 4.54 6.70
N LEU A 84 -7.17 3.80 7.78
CA LEU A 84 -6.17 2.74 7.81
C LEU A 84 -6.82 1.35 7.66
N ASP A 85 -6.44 0.65 6.59
CA ASP A 85 -6.73 -0.76 6.42
C ASP A 85 -5.50 -1.61 6.78
N LEU A 86 -5.66 -2.55 7.69
CA LEU A 86 -4.64 -3.53 8.04
C LEU A 86 -4.93 -4.86 7.33
N CYS A 87 -4.01 -5.28 6.48
CA CYS A 87 -4.14 -6.49 5.68
C CYS A 87 -3.04 -7.48 6.06
N ARG A 88 -3.35 -8.48 6.86
CA ARG A 88 -2.39 -9.53 7.17
C ARG A 88 -2.21 -10.46 5.97
N VAL A 89 -0.97 -10.55 5.46
CA VAL A 89 -0.66 -11.40 4.31
C VAL A 89 -0.47 -12.84 4.76
N ARG A 90 -1.34 -13.73 4.30
CA ARG A 90 -1.21 -15.18 4.51
C ARG A 90 -1.62 -16.00 3.29
N ARG A 91 -2.71 -15.66 2.59
CA ARG A 91 -3.19 -16.35 1.39
C ARG A 91 -3.82 -15.37 0.43
N LEU A 92 -3.52 -15.52 -0.85
CA LEU A 92 -4.20 -14.79 -1.92
C LEU A 92 -5.44 -15.58 -2.35
N PRO A 93 -6.66 -15.00 -2.30
CA PRO A 93 -7.84 -15.69 -2.76
C PRO A 93 -7.78 -15.94 -4.27
N GLY A 94 -8.07 -17.18 -4.69
CA GLY A 94 -8.36 -17.50 -6.08
C GLY A 94 -7.17 -17.72 -7.03
N ARG A 95 -5.95 -17.89 -6.52
CA ARG A 95 -4.74 -18.12 -7.33
C ARG A 95 -3.93 -19.32 -6.85
N PRO A 96 -3.12 -19.99 -7.73
CA PRO A 96 -2.28 -21.12 -7.35
C PRO A 96 -1.13 -20.76 -6.38
N LEU A 97 -0.89 -19.49 -6.10
CA LEU A 97 -0.06 -19.03 -4.97
C LEU A 97 -0.86 -19.28 -3.67
N GLU A 98 -0.76 -20.50 -3.17
CA GLU A 98 -1.49 -20.91 -1.95
C GLU A 98 -1.05 -20.16 -0.70
N ASP A 99 0.20 -19.66 -0.67
CA ASP A 99 0.74 -18.89 0.45
C ASP A 99 1.49 -17.63 -0.05
N ALA A 100 0.91 -16.46 0.17
CA ALA A 100 1.54 -15.19 -0.19
C ALA A 100 2.73 -14.84 0.72
N SER A 101 2.95 -15.56 1.83
CA SER A 101 4.12 -15.37 2.68
C SER A 101 5.42 -15.77 2.00
N GLU A 102 5.36 -16.64 0.97
CA GLU A 102 6.52 -17.01 0.14
C GLU A 102 6.89 -15.91 -0.86
N VAL A 103 5.97 -15.00 -1.15
CA VAL A 103 6.26 -13.84 -2.01
C VAL A 103 7.09 -12.83 -1.23
N TYR A 104 8.16 -12.33 -1.87
CA TYR A 104 9.03 -11.34 -1.25
C TYR A 104 8.22 -10.15 -0.71
N PRO A 105 8.33 -9.82 0.59
CA PRO A 105 7.39 -8.92 1.26
C PRO A 105 7.25 -7.52 0.64
N LEU A 106 8.30 -6.99 0.01
CA LEU A 106 8.22 -5.70 -0.68
C LEU A 106 7.22 -5.72 -1.87
N LEU A 107 6.86 -6.89 -2.39
CA LEU A 107 5.88 -7.03 -3.47
C LEU A 107 4.44 -6.99 -2.96
N TRP A 108 4.19 -7.19 -1.66
CA TRP A 108 2.82 -7.19 -1.12
C TRP A 108 2.10 -5.85 -1.33
N ARG A 109 2.84 -4.74 -1.41
CA ARG A 109 2.25 -3.43 -1.73
C ARG A 109 1.62 -3.35 -3.12
N PHE A 110 1.84 -4.36 -3.97
CA PHE A 110 1.21 -4.47 -5.29
C PHE A 110 -0.09 -5.30 -5.27
N LEU A 111 -0.42 -5.93 -4.13
CA LEU A 111 -1.65 -6.73 -3.97
C LEU A 111 -2.95 -5.97 -4.29
N PRO A 112 -3.05 -4.62 -4.14
CA PRO A 112 -4.24 -3.92 -4.59
C PRO A 112 -4.59 -4.12 -6.07
N THR A 113 -3.61 -4.45 -6.94
CA THR A 113 -3.87 -4.76 -8.35
C THR A 113 -4.73 -6.01 -8.55
N LEU A 114 -4.80 -6.87 -7.55
CA LEU A 114 -5.58 -8.10 -7.56
C LEU A 114 -6.95 -7.95 -6.86
N ASP A 115 -7.23 -6.77 -6.29
CA ASP A 115 -8.48 -6.49 -5.60
C ASP A 115 -9.46 -5.80 -6.56
N PRO A 116 -10.55 -6.48 -6.99
CA PRO A 116 -11.51 -5.91 -7.94
C PRO A 116 -12.27 -4.70 -7.40
N GLN A 117 -12.17 -4.42 -6.10
CA GLN A 117 -12.79 -3.25 -5.48
C GLN A 117 -11.90 -2.00 -5.56
N VAL A 118 -10.61 -2.16 -5.91
CA VAL A 118 -9.66 -1.06 -6.01
C VAL A 118 -9.62 -0.53 -7.45
N SER A 119 -10.01 0.71 -7.64
CA SER A 119 -9.94 1.39 -8.94
C SER A 119 -8.64 2.17 -9.14
N VAL A 120 -8.01 2.62 -8.07
CA VAL A 120 -6.73 3.33 -8.11
C VAL A 120 -5.85 2.85 -6.97
N PHE A 121 -4.60 2.51 -7.25
CA PHE A 121 -3.64 2.29 -6.19
C PHE A 121 -2.32 3.04 -6.44
N LEU A 122 -1.66 3.41 -5.36
CA LEU A 122 -0.32 3.96 -5.34
C LEU A 122 0.56 3.06 -4.49
N SER A 123 1.70 2.65 -5.02
CA SER A 123 2.72 1.89 -4.27
C SER A 123 3.74 2.85 -3.68
N ARG A 124 3.94 2.79 -2.36
CA ARG A 124 4.85 3.69 -1.63
C ARG A 124 5.74 2.93 -0.66
N ASP A 125 6.91 3.52 -0.41
CA ASP A 125 7.85 3.05 0.62
C ASP A 125 7.47 3.65 1.98
N LEU A 126 7.47 2.83 3.01
CA LEU A 126 7.01 3.23 4.33
C LEU A 126 7.97 4.19 5.05
N ASP A 127 9.25 4.16 4.70
CA ASP A 127 10.30 5.06 5.19
C ASP A 127 10.36 6.40 4.44
N SER A 128 9.66 6.52 3.31
CA SER A 128 9.44 7.78 2.59
C SER A 128 8.21 8.51 3.13
N ARG A 129 8.17 9.83 2.92
CA ARG A 129 7.01 10.65 3.30
C ARG A 129 6.30 11.17 2.06
N ILE A 130 4.98 11.07 2.08
CA ILE A 130 4.12 11.65 1.04
C ILE A 130 4.30 13.18 1.04
N THR A 131 4.44 13.76 -0.14
CA THR A 131 4.62 15.19 -0.32
C THR A 131 3.46 15.83 -1.10
N ALA A 132 3.27 17.13 -0.94
CA ALA A 132 2.28 17.88 -1.73
C ALA A 132 2.56 17.81 -3.24
N ARG A 133 3.85 17.76 -3.64
CA ARG A 133 4.25 17.60 -5.04
C ARG A 133 3.77 16.26 -5.60
N GLU A 134 3.94 15.18 -4.85
CA GLU A 134 3.46 13.85 -5.23
C GLU A 134 1.95 13.86 -5.44
N VAL A 135 1.21 14.44 -4.49
CA VAL A 135 -0.26 14.53 -4.57
C VAL A 135 -0.70 15.33 -5.80
N ALA A 136 -0.01 16.42 -6.11
CA ALA A 136 -0.28 17.21 -7.31
C ALA A 136 -0.04 16.39 -8.59
N ALA A 137 1.06 15.64 -8.68
CA ALA A 137 1.36 14.78 -9.82
C ALA A 137 0.33 13.64 -9.98
N VAL A 138 -0.13 13.05 -8.89
CA VAL A 138 -1.20 12.04 -8.90
C VAL A 138 -2.53 12.66 -9.35
N ALA A 139 -2.86 13.87 -8.89
CA ALA A 139 -4.07 14.57 -9.32
C ALA A 139 -4.05 14.90 -10.82
N GLU A 140 -2.90 15.35 -11.35
CA GLU A 140 -2.70 15.57 -12.76
C GLU A 140 -2.90 14.29 -13.57
N TRP A 141 -2.27 13.17 -13.15
CA TRP A 141 -2.46 11.88 -13.79
C TRP A 141 -3.91 11.43 -13.81
N LEU A 142 -4.61 11.52 -12.67
CA LEU A 142 -6.02 11.09 -12.58
C LEU A 142 -6.96 12.00 -13.37
N GLY A 143 -6.60 13.27 -13.57
CA GLY A 143 -7.35 14.24 -14.37
C GLY A 143 -6.98 14.23 -15.86
N SER A 144 -5.99 13.43 -16.28
CA SER A 144 -5.53 13.38 -17.67
C SER A 144 -6.62 12.86 -18.60
N PRO A 145 -6.92 13.60 -19.70
CA PRO A 145 -7.88 13.15 -20.70
C PRO A 145 -7.47 11.88 -21.45
N GLY A 146 -6.16 11.59 -21.48
CA GLY A 146 -5.62 10.40 -22.13
C GLY A 146 -5.93 9.09 -21.38
N GLY A 147 -6.30 9.19 -20.10
CA GLY A 147 -6.68 8.03 -19.29
C GLY A 147 -5.53 7.04 -19.07
N GLU A 148 -4.29 7.54 -18.92
CA GLU A 148 -3.11 6.69 -18.73
C GLU A 148 -3.31 5.74 -17.57
N ALA A 149 -3.13 4.43 -17.82
CA ALA A 149 -3.36 3.38 -16.83
C ALA A 149 -2.30 3.37 -15.71
N VAL A 150 -1.09 3.89 -16.00
CA VAL A 150 0.05 3.82 -15.08
C VAL A 150 0.64 5.21 -14.86
N HIS A 151 1.00 5.49 -13.61
CA HIS A 151 1.71 6.69 -13.17
C HIS A 151 3.04 6.31 -12.53
N CYS A 152 4.11 7.01 -12.92
CA CYS A 152 5.45 6.82 -12.35
C CYS A 152 6.09 8.16 -12.03
N MET A 153 6.68 8.28 -10.84
CA MET A 153 7.47 9.44 -10.43
C MET A 153 8.96 9.11 -10.41
N ARG A 154 9.78 10.03 -10.91
CA ARG A 154 11.24 9.93 -10.96
C ARG A 154 11.85 11.27 -10.57
N ASP A 155 11.64 11.65 -9.32
CA ASP A 155 11.96 12.98 -8.80
C ASP A 155 13.41 13.15 -8.32
N HIS A 156 14.22 12.10 -8.41
CA HIS A 156 15.60 12.14 -7.94
C HIS A 156 16.56 11.68 -9.05
N PRO A 157 17.77 12.26 -9.18
CA PRO A 157 18.75 11.87 -10.20
C PRO A 157 19.09 10.36 -10.21
N GLU A 158 19.03 9.71 -9.04
CA GLU A 158 19.27 8.28 -8.91
C GLU A 158 18.05 7.41 -9.27
N HIS A 159 16.89 8.00 -9.52
CA HIS A 159 15.70 7.28 -9.98
C HIS A 159 15.81 6.95 -11.47
N THR A 160 16.78 6.14 -11.83
CA THR A 160 17.14 5.80 -13.21
C THR A 160 16.33 4.64 -13.80
N LYS A 161 15.60 3.89 -12.96
CA LYS A 161 14.77 2.77 -13.43
C LYS A 161 13.44 3.26 -13.99
N PRO A 162 12.87 2.59 -15.00
CA PRO A 162 11.57 2.95 -15.58
C PRO A 162 10.46 3.02 -14.53
N ILE A 163 10.39 2.02 -13.64
CA ILE A 163 9.45 1.96 -12.53
C ILE A 163 10.23 1.72 -11.23
N MET A 164 10.08 2.67 -10.29
CA MET A 164 10.59 2.53 -8.93
C MET A 164 9.50 1.96 -8.05
N GLY A 165 9.79 0.87 -7.34
CA GLY A 165 8.79 0.09 -6.59
C GLY A 165 7.92 0.87 -5.61
N GLY A 166 8.46 1.96 -5.03
CA GLY A 166 7.73 2.84 -4.11
C GLY A 166 7.22 4.15 -4.72
N MET A 167 7.26 4.30 -6.05
CA MET A 167 6.97 5.59 -6.70
C MET A 167 6.12 5.42 -7.98
N TRP A 168 5.14 4.54 -7.94
CA TRP A 168 4.23 4.32 -9.06
C TRP A 168 2.81 4.04 -8.59
N GLY A 169 1.89 4.04 -9.52
CA GLY A 169 0.51 3.66 -9.30
C GLY A 169 -0.14 3.21 -10.59
N ALA A 170 -1.28 2.58 -10.47
CA ALA A 170 -2.12 2.21 -11.59
C ALA A 170 -3.60 2.45 -11.29
N ARG A 171 -4.40 2.56 -12.36
CA ARG A 171 -5.85 2.69 -12.30
C ARG A 171 -6.51 1.68 -13.22
N SER A 172 -7.65 1.14 -12.79
CA SER A 172 -8.46 0.18 -13.53
C SER A 172 -9.73 0.78 -14.13
N ASP A 173 -10.00 2.06 -13.88
CA ASP A 173 -11.23 2.75 -14.27
C ASP A 173 -11.21 3.30 -15.72
N THR A 174 -10.25 2.87 -16.53
CA THR A 174 -10.11 3.27 -17.95
C THR A 174 -11.10 2.59 -18.90
N GLY A 175 -12.29 2.20 -18.41
CA GLY A 175 -13.46 1.98 -19.27
C GLY A 175 -13.71 0.56 -19.78
N GLY A 176 -13.21 -0.47 -19.11
CA GLY A 176 -13.56 -1.85 -19.46
C GLY A 176 -13.79 -2.73 -18.23
N PRO A 177 -14.70 -3.72 -18.27
CA PRO A 177 -14.83 -4.68 -17.19
C PRO A 177 -13.61 -5.59 -17.15
N GLY A 178 -12.73 -5.38 -16.16
CA GLY A 178 -11.94 -6.45 -15.56
C GLY A 178 -10.85 -7.14 -16.38
N GLU A 179 -10.30 -6.58 -17.43
CA GLU A 179 -9.09 -7.13 -18.03
C GLU A 179 -7.84 -6.44 -17.47
N TYR A 180 -7.31 -7.01 -16.39
CA TYR A 180 -5.97 -6.70 -15.92
C TYR A 180 -4.97 -7.45 -16.80
N TYR A 181 -4.26 -6.76 -17.67
CA TYR A 181 -3.09 -7.30 -18.33
C TYR A 181 -1.91 -7.33 -17.33
N LEU A 182 -1.63 -8.51 -16.81
CA LEU A 182 -0.35 -8.89 -16.24
C LEU A 182 0.29 -9.93 -17.13
#